data_0da3c01c642b2c4103ac1fc55befe7df
#
_entry.id   0da3c01c642b2c4103ac1fc55befe7df
#
_cell.length_a   1.000
_cell.length_b   1.000
_cell.length_c   1.000
_cell.angle_alpha   90.00
_cell.angle_beta   90.00
_cell.angle_gamma   90.00
#
_symmetry.space_group_name_H-M   'P 1'
#
loop_
_entity.id
_entity.type
_entity.pdbx_description
1 polymer ?
#
loop_
_entity_poly.entity_id
_entity_poly.type
_entity_poly.pdbx_seq_one_letter_code
_entity_poly.pdbx_strand_id
1 'polypeptide(L)'
;VLHEPEIPNNTGNIGRTCIACGCALHLVHPLGFDTSEKACRRAGLDYWPRLRPVEHTSFDAYRSRHAGARTWVFSTKATRPVWDADFRRGDHLLFGKETRGLPADVLALYPERLLALPMVPDERSLNLATAVCAAVYEGIRQLVCRGEARLDGRGRLIVAPDPR
;
A
#
# COMPACT_ATOMS: atom_id res chain seq x y z
N VAL A 1 -2.06 -0.15 -2.69
CA VAL A 1 -2.04 -0.43 -4.15
C VAL A 1 -0.61 -0.68 -4.57
N LEU A 2 -0.33 -1.81 -5.20
CA LEU A 2 0.99 -2.14 -5.75
C LEU A 2 0.91 -2.13 -7.28
N HIS A 3 1.71 -1.29 -7.89
CA HIS A 3 1.81 -1.19 -9.35
C HIS A 3 2.90 -2.11 -9.86
N GLU A 4 2.53 -3.16 -10.56
CA GLU A 4 3.42 -4.15 -11.17
C GLU A 4 4.46 -4.72 -10.20
N PRO A 5 4.08 -5.24 -9.03
CA PRO A 5 5.04 -5.80 -8.08
C PRO A 5 5.77 -7.00 -8.67
N GLU A 6 7.08 -7.10 -8.39
CA GLU A 6 7.96 -8.10 -9.02
C GLU A 6 8.36 -9.21 -8.05
N ILE A 7 8.43 -8.95 -6.76
CA ILE A 7 8.98 -9.88 -5.76
C ILE A 7 7.86 -10.47 -4.90
N PRO A 8 7.57 -11.79 -5.01
CA PRO A 8 6.45 -12.42 -4.31
C PRO A 8 6.58 -12.31 -2.77
N ASN A 9 7.79 -12.38 -2.22
CA ASN A 9 8.01 -12.27 -0.78
C ASN A 9 7.64 -10.88 -0.24
N ASN A 10 7.88 -9.81 -1.00
CA ASN A 10 7.46 -8.46 -0.62
C ASN A 10 5.93 -8.37 -0.60
N THR A 11 5.29 -8.83 -1.66
CA THR A 11 3.82 -8.82 -1.76
C THR A 11 3.17 -9.68 -0.67
N GLY A 12 3.77 -10.82 -0.34
CA GLY A 12 3.35 -11.63 0.81
C GLY A 12 3.43 -10.83 2.12
N ASN A 13 4.56 -10.24 2.45
CA ASN A 13 4.71 -9.45 3.67
C ASN A 13 3.76 -8.24 3.71
N ILE A 14 3.53 -7.58 2.58
CA ILE A 14 2.53 -6.50 2.46
C ILE A 14 1.12 -7.03 2.74
N GLY A 15 0.77 -8.18 2.19
CA GLY A 15 -0.51 -8.84 2.47
C GLY A 15 -0.71 -9.11 3.97
N ARG A 16 0.33 -9.54 4.68
CA ARG A 16 0.30 -9.71 6.14
C ARG A 16 0.07 -8.39 6.86
N THR A 17 0.73 -7.32 6.44
CA THR A 17 0.50 -5.96 6.96
C THR A 17 -0.96 -5.54 6.73
N CYS A 18 -1.49 -5.75 5.53
CA CYS A 18 -2.88 -5.41 5.21
C CYS A 18 -3.88 -6.15 6.12
N ILE A 19 -3.72 -7.46 6.32
CA ILE A 19 -4.56 -8.24 7.25
C ILE A 19 -4.46 -7.69 8.68
N ALA A 20 -3.24 -7.44 9.16
CA ALA A 20 -3.02 -6.95 10.52
C ALA A 20 -3.64 -5.57 10.77
N CYS A 21 -3.72 -4.74 9.74
CA CYS A 21 -4.20 -3.35 9.83
C CYS A 21 -5.64 -3.17 9.28
N GLY A 22 -6.28 -4.23 8.78
CA GLY A 22 -7.62 -4.13 8.17
C GLY A 22 -7.64 -3.32 6.87
N CYS A 23 -6.54 -3.35 6.10
CA CYS A 23 -6.42 -2.67 4.81
C CYS A 23 -6.75 -3.62 3.66
N ALA A 24 -7.36 -3.11 2.60
CA ALA A 24 -7.47 -3.81 1.32
C ALA A 24 -6.13 -3.78 0.57
N LEU A 25 -5.83 -4.86 -0.17
CA LEU A 25 -4.69 -4.91 -1.07
C LEU A 25 -5.16 -4.92 -2.52
N HIS A 26 -4.68 -3.98 -3.32
CA HIS A 26 -4.89 -3.92 -4.76
C HIS A 26 -3.58 -4.21 -5.49
N LEU A 27 -3.63 -5.12 -6.47
CA LEU A 27 -2.50 -5.51 -7.31
C LEU A 27 -2.80 -5.08 -8.75
N VAL A 28 -1.92 -4.29 -9.34
CA VAL A 28 -2.04 -3.85 -10.73
C VAL A 28 -1.07 -4.64 -11.58
N HIS A 29 -1.59 -5.35 -12.58
CA HIS A 29 -0.82 -6.14 -13.51
C HIS A 29 0.04 -5.30 -14.48
N PRO A 30 1.14 -5.90 -15.05
CA PRO A 30 1.58 -7.28 -14.87
C PRO A 30 2.22 -7.53 -13.50
N LEU A 31 2.08 -8.77 -12.99
CA LEU A 31 2.75 -9.22 -11.77
C LEU A 31 3.98 -10.06 -12.15
N GLY A 32 5.06 -9.94 -11.38
CA GLY A 32 6.27 -10.76 -11.55
C GLY A 32 6.14 -12.20 -11.03
N PHE A 33 4.96 -12.62 -10.55
CA PHE A 33 4.73 -13.91 -9.87
C PHE A 33 3.27 -14.35 -10.00
N ASP A 34 3.03 -15.63 -9.65
CA ASP A 34 1.71 -16.25 -9.63
C ASP A 34 1.02 -16.03 -8.28
N THR A 35 -0.21 -15.49 -8.31
CA THR A 35 -1.08 -15.25 -7.15
C THR A 35 -2.11 -16.35 -6.93
N SER A 36 -2.06 -17.44 -7.72
CA SER A 36 -2.97 -18.57 -7.55
C SER A 36 -2.93 -19.12 -6.11
N GLU A 37 -4.06 -19.65 -5.66
CA GLU A 37 -4.16 -20.25 -4.32
C GLU A 37 -3.08 -21.31 -4.09
N LYS A 38 -2.75 -22.09 -5.13
CA LYS A 38 -1.71 -23.11 -5.09
C LYS A 38 -0.32 -22.51 -4.86
N ALA A 39 0.02 -21.42 -5.54
CA ALA A 39 1.29 -20.73 -5.39
C ALA A 39 1.40 -20.10 -4.01
N CYS A 40 0.37 -19.40 -3.55
CA CYS A 40 0.32 -18.78 -2.23
C CYS A 40 0.43 -19.82 -1.10
N ARG A 41 -0.26 -20.95 -1.22
CA ARG A 41 -0.17 -22.05 -0.24
C ARG A 41 1.24 -22.64 -0.16
N ARG A 42 1.92 -22.84 -1.31
CA ARG A 42 3.31 -23.31 -1.36
C ARG A 42 4.29 -22.34 -0.71
N ALA A 43 4.01 -21.02 -0.82
CA ALA A 43 4.79 -19.96 -0.19
C ALA A 43 4.46 -19.76 1.31
N GLY A 44 3.57 -20.58 1.91
CA GLY A 44 3.20 -20.48 3.32
C GLY A 44 2.32 -19.25 3.65
N LEU A 45 1.62 -18.70 2.66
CA LEU A 45 0.73 -17.54 2.83
C LEU A 45 -0.68 -17.99 3.24
N ASP A 46 -0.81 -18.56 4.44
CA ASP A 46 -2.05 -19.11 4.99
C ASP A 46 -3.17 -18.06 5.17
N TYR A 47 -2.82 -16.79 5.25
CA TYR A 47 -3.73 -15.66 5.37
C TYR A 47 -4.27 -15.16 4.01
N TRP A 48 -3.67 -15.57 2.89
CA TRP A 48 -4.02 -15.07 1.54
C TRP A 48 -5.51 -15.24 1.18
N PRO A 49 -6.17 -16.38 1.49
CA PRO A 49 -7.62 -16.53 1.25
C PRO A 49 -8.48 -15.54 2.04
N ARG A 50 -7.99 -15.05 3.20
CA ARG A 50 -8.69 -14.03 4.00
C ARG A 50 -8.44 -12.62 3.49
N LEU A 51 -7.25 -12.37 2.91
CA LEU A 51 -6.86 -11.07 2.36
C LEU A 51 -7.71 -10.72 1.13
N ARG A 52 -7.96 -11.69 0.24
CA ARG A 52 -8.70 -11.51 -1.02
C ARG A 52 -8.23 -10.28 -1.80
N PRO A 53 -6.98 -10.24 -2.26
CA PRO A 53 -6.48 -9.11 -3.01
C PRO A 53 -7.36 -8.81 -4.22
N VAL A 54 -7.53 -7.54 -4.54
CA VAL A 54 -8.25 -7.10 -5.75
C VAL A 54 -7.23 -6.90 -6.86
N GLU A 55 -7.33 -7.69 -7.92
CA GLU A 55 -6.44 -7.58 -9.07
C GLU A 55 -7.05 -6.69 -10.15
N HIS A 56 -6.21 -5.89 -10.79
CA HIS A 56 -6.56 -5.01 -11.90
C HIS A 56 -5.68 -5.32 -13.10
N THR A 57 -6.29 -5.50 -14.26
CA THR A 57 -5.60 -5.85 -15.50
C THR A 57 -4.60 -4.79 -15.97
N SER A 58 -4.78 -3.54 -15.55
CA SER A 58 -3.88 -2.42 -15.84
C SER A 58 -4.06 -1.29 -14.82
N PHE A 59 -3.15 -0.33 -14.84
CA PHE A 59 -3.29 0.88 -14.03
C PHE A 59 -4.50 1.72 -14.42
N ASP A 60 -4.84 1.78 -15.71
CA ASP A 60 -6.04 2.49 -16.17
C ASP A 60 -7.33 1.80 -15.70
N ALA A 61 -7.37 0.48 -15.66
CA ALA A 61 -8.49 -0.26 -15.10
C ALA A 61 -8.65 0.02 -13.60
N TYR A 62 -7.54 0.07 -12.85
CA TYR A 62 -7.56 0.48 -11.45
C TYR A 62 -8.10 1.91 -11.28
N ARG A 63 -7.56 2.88 -12.04
CA ARG A 63 -7.97 4.29 -11.98
C ARG A 63 -9.45 4.48 -12.31
N SER A 64 -9.92 3.83 -13.36
CA SER A 64 -11.32 3.92 -13.79
C SER A 64 -12.27 3.40 -12.71
N ARG A 65 -11.90 2.28 -12.07
CA ARG A 65 -12.70 1.69 -10.98
C ARG A 65 -12.70 2.55 -9.71
N HIS A 66 -11.64 3.32 -9.47
CA HIS A 66 -11.42 4.11 -8.26
C HIS A 66 -11.24 5.60 -8.56
N ALA A 67 -11.95 6.14 -9.57
CA ALA A 67 -11.80 7.52 -10.04
C ALA A 67 -12.00 8.58 -8.94
N GLY A 68 -12.82 8.29 -7.91
CA GLY A 68 -13.03 9.17 -6.75
C GLY A 68 -12.07 8.96 -5.58
N ALA A 69 -11.19 7.97 -5.65
CA ALA A 69 -10.31 7.64 -4.53
C ALA A 69 -9.21 8.70 -4.35
N ARG A 70 -9.02 9.13 -3.12
CA ARG A 70 -7.90 9.99 -2.76
C ARG A 70 -6.64 9.14 -2.65
N THR A 71 -5.73 9.28 -3.62
CA THR A 71 -4.54 8.45 -3.75
C THR A 71 -3.28 9.23 -3.39
N TRP A 72 -2.52 8.74 -2.43
CA TRP A 72 -1.17 9.18 -2.08
C TRP A 72 -0.15 8.28 -2.78
N VAL A 73 0.88 8.88 -3.34
CA VAL A 73 1.83 8.19 -4.22
C VAL A 73 3.21 8.23 -3.60
N PHE A 74 3.81 7.06 -3.40
CA PHE A 74 5.12 6.94 -2.76
C PHE A 74 6.24 6.82 -3.80
N SER A 75 7.23 7.70 -3.69
CA SER A 75 8.38 7.73 -4.58
C SER A 75 9.61 8.25 -3.86
N THR A 76 10.78 7.68 -4.14
CA THR A 76 12.07 8.22 -3.69
C THR A 76 12.44 9.54 -4.36
N LYS A 77 11.68 9.94 -5.41
CA LYS A 77 11.85 11.23 -6.10
C LYS A 77 10.99 12.35 -5.49
N ALA A 78 10.12 12.03 -4.54
CA ALA A 78 9.31 13.02 -3.86
C ALA A 78 10.14 13.76 -2.81
N THR A 79 9.77 15.03 -2.55
CA THR A 79 10.41 15.87 -1.55
C THR A 79 9.57 16.07 -0.30
N ARG A 80 8.25 15.84 -0.40
CA ARG A 80 7.31 15.96 0.70
C ARG A 80 7.40 14.71 1.58
N PRO A 81 7.74 14.83 2.88
CA PRO A 81 7.82 13.68 3.76
C PRO A 81 6.43 13.12 4.09
N VAL A 82 6.37 11.83 4.37
CA VAL A 82 5.13 11.08 4.63
C VAL A 82 4.27 11.68 5.74
N TRP A 83 4.88 12.26 6.77
CA TRP A 83 4.16 12.87 7.90
C TRP A 83 3.49 14.22 7.61
N ASP A 84 3.81 14.84 6.46
CA ASP A 84 3.13 16.07 6.00
C ASP A 84 1.84 15.76 5.22
N ALA A 85 1.56 14.49 4.99
CA ALA A 85 0.29 14.07 4.41
C ALA A 85 -0.83 14.12 5.45
N ASP A 86 -2.03 14.48 5.02
CA ASP A 86 -3.25 14.38 5.81
C ASP A 86 -4.00 13.10 5.42
N PHE A 87 -3.54 11.95 5.95
CA PHE A 87 -4.18 10.66 5.66
C PHE A 87 -5.59 10.58 6.24
N ARG A 88 -6.51 10.04 5.46
CA ARG A 88 -7.91 9.79 5.84
C ARG A 88 -8.28 8.35 5.61
N ARG A 89 -9.31 7.91 6.30
CA ARG A 89 -9.88 6.59 6.05
C ARG A 89 -10.37 6.50 4.59
N GLY A 90 -10.05 5.38 3.93
CA GLY A 90 -10.37 5.18 2.53
C GLY A 90 -9.34 5.74 1.54
N ASP A 91 -8.26 6.38 2.02
CA ASP A 91 -7.16 6.77 1.16
C ASP A 91 -6.47 5.56 0.55
N HIS A 92 -6.06 5.71 -0.71
CA HIS A 92 -5.22 4.73 -1.38
C HIS A 92 -3.75 5.14 -1.27
N LEU A 93 -2.89 4.19 -0.92
CA LEU A 93 -1.43 4.36 -0.88
C LEU A 93 -0.84 3.59 -2.06
N LEU A 94 -0.32 4.30 -3.06
CA LEU A 94 0.20 3.74 -4.31
C LEU A 94 1.72 3.62 -4.26
N PHE A 95 2.21 2.41 -4.49
CA PHE A 95 3.64 2.09 -4.56
C PHE A 95 3.96 1.45 -5.91
N GLY A 96 5.16 1.74 -6.42
CA GLY A 96 5.67 1.14 -7.65
C GLY A 96 6.40 -0.19 -7.41
N LYS A 97 6.86 -0.78 -8.50
CA LYS A 97 7.67 -2.00 -8.49
C LYS A 97 9.04 -1.78 -7.87
N GLU A 98 9.65 -2.87 -7.41
CA GLU A 98 10.87 -2.83 -6.62
C GLU A 98 12.06 -2.27 -7.39
N THR A 99 12.16 -2.57 -8.68
CA THR A 99 13.35 -2.23 -9.48
C THR A 99 13.38 -0.78 -9.95
N ARG A 100 12.23 -0.21 -10.33
CA ARG A 100 12.14 1.11 -11.01
C ARG A 100 11.17 2.08 -10.36
N GLY A 101 10.41 1.63 -9.36
CA GLY A 101 9.33 2.43 -8.78
C GLY A 101 8.17 2.63 -9.76
N LEU A 102 7.49 3.76 -9.64
CA LEU A 102 6.38 4.15 -10.52
C LEU A 102 6.90 4.81 -11.79
N PRO A 103 6.25 4.56 -12.95
CA PRO A 103 6.51 5.27 -14.20
C PRO A 103 6.31 6.78 -14.07
N ALA A 104 7.01 7.57 -14.88
CA ALA A 104 6.96 9.03 -14.83
C ALA A 104 5.58 9.60 -15.15
N ASP A 105 4.87 8.99 -16.09
CA ASP A 105 3.50 9.34 -16.46
C ASP A 105 2.51 9.09 -15.33
N VAL A 106 2.69 8.01 -14.54
CA VAL A 106 1.90 7.74 -13.33
C VAL A 106 2.19 8.81 -12.26
N LEU A 107 3.45 9.15 -12.03
CA LEU A 107 3.83 10.20 -11.08
C LEU A 107 3.23 11.57 -11.47
N ALA A 108 3.23 11.90 -12.75
CA ALA A 108 2.69 13.15 -13.27
C ALA A 108 1.18 13.33 -13.05
N LEU A 109 0.44 12.25 -12.79
CA LEU A 109 -0.99 12.31 -12.49
C LEU A 109 -1.29 12.81 -11.06
N TYR A 110 -0.29 12.81 -10.18
CA TYR A 110 -0.48 13.09 -8.74
C TYR A 110 0.53 14.11 -8.18
N PRO A 111 0.77 15.25 -8.84
CA PRO A 111 1.85 16.18 -8.47
C PRO A 111 1.76 16.65 -7.01
N GLU A 112 0.54 16.88 -6.51
CA GLU A 112 0.28 17.39 -5.16
C GLU A 112 0.24 16.28 -4.09
N ARG A 113 0.39 15.00 -4.48
CA ARG A 113 0.23 13.86 -3.58
C ARG A 113 1.41 12.89 -3.59
N LEU A 114 2.55 13.35 -4.07
CA LEU A 114 3.80 12.62 -4.01
C LEU A 114 4.39 12.71 -2.60
N LEU A 115 4.75 11.56 -2.04
CA LEU A 115 5.32 11.43 -0.70
C LEU A 115 6.62 10.64 -0.72
N ALA A 116 7.54 11.01 0.14
CA ALA A 116 8.75 10.27 0.44
C ALA A 116 8.73 9.71 1.86
N LEU A 117 9.32 8.54 2.05
CA LEU A 117 9.83 8.10 3.34
C LEU A 117 11.27 8.60 3.43
N PRO A 118 11.58 9.57 4.31
CA PRO A 118 12.92 10.15 4.38
C PRO A 118 13.98 9.11 4.70
N MET A 119 15.11 9.21 4.00
CA MET A 119 16.30 8.38 4.16
C MET A 119 17.52 9.28 4.31
N VAL A 120 18.61 8.74 4.83
CA VAL A 120 19.90 9.45 4.81
C VAL A 120 20.39 9.64 3.37
N PRO A 121 21.23 10.66 3.11
CA PRO A 121 21.82 10.84 1.79
C PRO A 121 22.51 9.57 1.28
N ASP A 122 22.53 9.40 -0.04
CA ASP A 122 23.15 8.29 -0.76
C ASP A 122 22.45 6.92 -0.66
N GLU A 123 21.41 6.81 0.15
CA GLU A 123 20.58 5.61 0.15
C GLU A 123 19.57 5.61 -1.02
N ARG A 124 19.42 4.44 -1.66
CA ARG A 124 18.63 4.30 -2.90
C ARG A 124 17.13 4.16 -2.65
N SER A 125 16.75 3.27 -1.74
CA SER A 125 15.37 2.95 -1.45
C SER A 125 15.25 2.03 -0.24
N LEU A 126 14.10 2.05 0.43
CA LEU A 126 13.69 1.01 1.36
C LEU A 126 13.16 -0.22 0.61
N ASN A 127 13.22 -1.39 1.25
CA ASN A 127 12.47 -2.56 0.80
C ASN A 127 10.98 -2.19 0.69
N LEU A 128 10.30 -2.68 -0.37
CA LEU A 128 8.91 -2.31 -0.65
C LEU A 128 7.96 -2.65 0.51
N ALA A 129 8.09 -3.84 1.10
CA ALA A 129 7.22 -4.23 2.21
C ALA A 129 7.46 -3.38 3.46
N THR A 130 8.71 -2.98 3.71
CA THR A 130 9.07 -2.07 4.80
C THR A 130 8.48 -0.68 4.56
N ALA A 131 8.60 -0.16 3.34
CA ALA A 131 8.04 1.14 2.97
C ALA A 131 6.50 1.16 3.13
N VAL A 132 5.81 0.13 2.64
CA VAL A 132 4.36 0.00 2.80
C VAL A 132 3.97 -0.06 4.27
N CYS A 133 4.66 -0.87 5.07
CA CYS A 133 4.38 -0.99 6.50
C CYS A 133 4.53 0.36 7.22
N ALA A 134 5.62 1.08 6.98
CA ALA A 134 5.86 2.39 7.58
C ALA A 134 4.76 3.40 7.21
N ALA A 135 4.38 3.47 5.93
CA ALA A 135 3.35 4.38 5.45
C ALA A 135 1.95 4.05 6.02
N VAL A 136 1.60 2.76 6.08
CA VAL A 136 0.31 2.31 6.66
C VAL A 136 0.24 2.68 8.14
N TYR A 137 1.31 2.43 8.91
CA TYR A 137 1.31 2.76 10.33
C TYR A 137 1.33 4.26 10.61
N GLU A 138 1.96 5.08 9.75
CA GLU A 138 1.82 6.53 9.84
C GLU A 138 0.36 6.97 9.59
N GLY A 139 -0.30 6.40 8.60
CA GLY A 139 -1.73 6.63 8.37
C GLY A 139 -2.58 6.26 9.59
N ILE A 140 -2.37 5.06 10.17
CA ILE A 140 -3.06 4.60 11.37
C ILE A 140 -2.80 5.55 12.55
N ARG A 141 -1.56 5.96 12.77
CA ARG A 141 -1.21 6.91 13.83
C ARG A 141 -2.03 8.20 13.72
N GLN A 142 -2.13 8.75 12.50
CA GLN A 142 -2.92 9.96 12.26
C GLN A 142 -4.42 9.73 12.52
N LEU A 143 -4.97 8.62 12.06
CA LEU A 143 -6.37 8.26 12.31
C LEU A 143 -6.67 8.11 13.81
N VAL A 144 -5.76 7.48 14.56
CA VAL A 144 -5.90 7.33 16.03
C VAL A 144 -5.82 8.70 16.71
N CYS A 145 -4.87 9.55 16.34
CA CYS A 145 -4.73 10.89 16.91
C CYS A 145 -5.98 11.77 16.68
N ARG A 146 -6.72 11.54 15.59
CA ARG A 146 -7.97 12.26 15.29
C ARG A 146 -9.23 11.56 15.84
N GLY A 147 -9.09 10.41 16.50
CA GLY A 147 -10.23 9.63 16.99
C GLY A 147 -11.02 8.90 15.89
N GLU A 148 -10.51 8.86 14.65
CA GLU A 148 -11.10 8.14 13.50
C GLU A 148 -10.81 6.64 13.54
N ALA A 149 -9.79 6.22 14.29
CA ALA A 149 -9.50 4.84 14.64
C ALA A 149 -9.31 4.74 16.16
N ARG A 150 -9.53 3.54 16.71
CA ARG A 150 -9.44 3.32 18.16
C ARG A 150 -8.61 2.08 18.46
N LEU A 151 -8.00 2.08 19.65
CA LEU A 151 -7.37 0.89 20.21
C LEU A 151 -8.24 0.37 21.37
N ASP A 152 -8.29 -0.95 21.54
CA ASP A 152 -8.92 -1.55 22.73
C ASP A 152 -8.00 -1.42 23.96
N GLY A 153 -8.51 -1.86 25.12
CA GLY A 153 -7.76 -1.83 26.38
C GLY A 153 -6.48 -2.70 26.40
N ARG A 154 -6.22 -3.46 25.34
CA ARG A 154 -5.00 -4.26 25.12
C ARG A 154 -4.10 -3.68 24.03
N GLY A 155 -4.39 -2.47 23.54
CA GLY A 155 -3.63 -1.80 22.49
C GLY A 155 -3.87 -2.37 21.09
N ARG A 156 -4.93 -3.15 20.84
CA ARG A 156 -5.24 -3.72 19.54
C ARG A 156 -6.12 -2.77 18.74
N LEU A 157 -5.83 -2.65 17.45
CA LEU A 157 -6.60 -1.81 16.54
C LEU A 157 -8.05 -2.33 16.40
N ILE A 158 -9.02 -1.48 16.70
CA ILE A 158 -10.43 -1.75 16.44
C ILE A 158 -10.71 -1.28 15.01
N VAL A 159 -10.82 -2.25 14.09
CA VAL A 159 -11.20 -2.00 12.71
C VAL A 159 -12.72 -1.92 12.66
N ALA A 160 -13.26 -0.74 12.34
CA ALA A 160 -14.69 -0.65 12.05
C ALA A 160 -14.99 -1.42 10.74
N PRO A 161 -16.16 -2.08 10.65
CA PRO A 161 -16.53 -2.75 9.40
C PRO A 161 -16.49 -1.76 8.23
N ASP A 162 -15.99 -2.24 7.09
CA ASP A 162 -15.96 -1.48 5.84
C ASP A 162 -17.42 -1.11 5.47
N PRO A 163 -17.71 0.17 5.27
CA PRO A 163 -19.05 0.62 4.85
C PRO A 163 -19.30 0.32 3.36
N ARG A 164 -19.08 -0.92 2.92
CA ARG A 164 -19.43 -1.36 1.55
C ARG A 164 -20.90 -1.55 1.39
#